data_1cbea92d5f822085883e9fcca5185943
#
_entry.id   1cbea92d5f822085883e9fcca5185943
#
_cell.length_a   1.000
_cell.length_b   1.000
_cell.length_c   1.000
_cell.angle_alpha   90.00
_cell.angle_beta   90.00
_cell.angle_gamma   90.00
#
_symmetry.space_group_name_H-M   'P 1'
#
loop_
_entity.id
_entity.type
_entity.pdbx_description
1 polymer ?
#
loop_
_entity_poly.entity_id
_entity_poly.type
_entity_poly.pdbx_seq_one_letter_code
_entity_poly.pdbx_strand_id
1 'polypeptide(L)'
;MELIQPIFVNQSGSTREAGLGIDNSSYSQTDIIQRIQKDVDLGIDSFLLFITPDTKTWLPTWDFQAEVVNKIKNKFPKIQLIVDVCLCSTLPDGHCRVIDKPDTSENLLIDLGRKLETAGADVLAPSDMGDNTVRNLKQETKKEVMAYVKWRSVFYSSFRDLAQSSPTSGRSYQLPVDNAFGMVATANQYKSQKADYIILKPAQHSLNDISLIRSNMYIPVGLYQVSDEYRGLPSLQHQIELCQVYRRSGANFLVTYGARDIKEHWRND
;
A
#
# COMPACT_ATOMS: atom_id res chain seq x y z
N MET A 1 3.38 -4.81 -17.41
CA MET A 1 2.77 -4.52 -16.09
C MET A 1 3.92 -4.30 -15.13
N GLU A 2 3.92 -3.19 -14.43
CA GLU A 2 4.94 -2.85 -13.43
C GLU A 2 4.75 -3.71 -12.17
N LEU A 3 5.86 -4.12 -11.53
CA LEU A 3 5.85 -4.80 -10.25
C LEU A 3 6.29 -3.83 -9.15
N ILE A 4 5.50 -3.74 -8.09
CA ILE A 4 5.77 -2.90 -6.92
C ILE A 4 5.98 -3.81 -5.71
N GLN A 5 7.13 -3.69 -5.06
CA GLN A 5 7.47 -4.48 -3.87
C GLN A 5 6.95 -3.78 -2.61
N PRO A 6 6.04 -4.40 -1.83
CA PRO A 6 5.70 -3.88 -0.51
C PRO A 6 6.86 -4.10 0.46
N ILE A 7 7.20 -3.06 1.22
CA ILE A 7 8.27 -3.07 2.22
C ILE A 7 7.77 -2.51 3.54
N PHE A 8 8.29 -3.04 4.66
CA PHE A 8 7.86 -2.69 6.00
C PHE A 8 9.04 -2.24 6.84
N VAL A 9 8.86 -1.12 7.56
CA VAL A 9 9.87 -0.60 8.49
C VAL A 9 9.24 -0.41 9.86
N ASN A 10 9.90 -0.91 10.91
CA ASN A 10 9.49 -0.71 12.29
C ASN A 10 10.52 0.10 13.07
N GLN A 11 10.09 0.75 14.12
CA GLN A 11 10.93 1.57 14.98
C GLN A 11 11.69 0.73 16.01
N SER A 12 11.18 -0.45 16.38
CA SER A 12 11.77 -1.32 17.41
C SER A 12 13.18 -1.84 17.06
N GLY A 13 13.58 -1.75 15.81
CA GLY A 13 14.90 -2.15 15.34
C GLY A 13 15.08 -3.66 15.15
N SER A 14 14.10 -4.48 15.50
CA SER A 14 14.15 -5.94 15.31
C SER A 14 13.45 -6.36 14.01
N THR A 15 14.02 -7.32 13.29
CA THR A 15 13.36 -7.95 12.16
C THR A 15 12.16 -8.77 12.64
N ARG A 16 10.98 -8.55 12.04
CA ARG A 16 9.75 -9.26 12.37
C ARG A 16 9.20 -9.95 11.12
N GLU A 17 9.14 -11.26 11.17
CA GLU A 17 8.55 -12.10 10.14
C GLU A 17 7.08 -12.41 10.47
N ALA A 18 6.22 -12.52 9.46
CA ALA A 18 4.81 -12.86 9.60
C ALA A 18 4.37 -13.96 8.59
N GLY A 19 5.24 -14.91 8.33
CA GLY A 19 4.95 -16.06 7.46
C GLY A 19 4.87 -15.73 5.97
N LEU A 20 5.54 -14.65 5.54
CA LEU A 20 5.67 -14.25 4.12
C LEU A 20 7.09 -14.47 3.58
N GLY A 21 7.93 -15.19 4.35
CA GLY A 21 9.37 -15.33 4.10
C GLY A 21 10.17 -14.14 4.64
N ILE A 22 11.44 -14.40 4.95
CA ILE A 22 12.35 -13.43 5.58
C ILE A 22 12.47 -12.15 4.74
N ASP A 23 12.46 -12.25 3.43
CA ASP A 23 12.58 -11.11 2.53
C ASP A 23 11.38 -10.18 2.52
N ASN A 24 10.25 -10.61 3.07
CA ASN A 24 9.03 -9.82 3.25
C ASN A 24 8.77 -9.45 4.72
N SER A 25 9.81 -9.46 5.55
CA SER A 25 9.74 -9.07 6.96
C SER A 25 9.58 -7.57 7.14
N SER A 26 9.20 -7.16 8.34
CA SER A 26 9.36 -5.78 8.80
C SER A 26 10.78 -5.59 9.35
N TYR A 27 11.51 -4.64 8.83
CA TYR A 27 12.91 -4.38 9.11
C TYR A 27 13.13 -3.13 9.95
N SER A 28 14.32 -3.03 10.57
CA SER A 28 14.80 -1.76 11.12
C SER A 28 15.05 -0.73 10.01
N GLN A 29 15.18 0.54 10.37
CA GLN A 29 15.61 1.59 9.44
C GLN A 29 16.99 1.33 8.78
N THR A 30 17.84 0.54 9.41
CA THR A 30 19.18 0.23 8.88
C THR A 30 19.12 -0.94 7.93
N ASP A 31 18.44 -2.01 8.33
CA ASP A 31 18.38 -3.25 7.56
C ASP A 31 17.56 -3.10 6.28
N ILE A 32 16.52 -2.26 6.29
CA ILE A 32 15.71 -1.99 5.09
C ILE A 32 16.56 -1.40 3.95
N ILE A 33 17.59 -0.62 4.26
CA ILE A 33 18.50 -0.07 3.24
C ILE A 33 19.23 -1.17 2.49
N GLN A 34 19.72 -2.19 3.22
CA GLN A 34 20.39 -3.35 2.59
C GLN A 34 19.39 -4.18 1.80
N ARG A 35 18.14 -4.31 2.30
CA ARG A 35 17.07 -5.04 1.60
C ARG A 35 16.70 -4.34 0.28
N ILE A 36 16.47 -3.03 0.30
CA ILE A 36 16.18 -2.24 -0.91
C ILE A 36 17.34 -2.33 -1.91
N GLN A 37 18.60 -2.31 -1.44
CA GLN A 37 19.75 -2.44 -2.35
C GLN A 37 19.70 -3.75 -3.14
N LYS A 38 19.44 -4.88 -2.48
CA LYS A 38 19.27 -6.18 -3.16
C LYS A 38 18.14 -6.17 -4.18
N ASP A 39 17.02 -5.51 -3.86
CA ASP A 39 15.88 -5.40 -4.74
C ASP A 39 16.18 -4.53 -5.99
N VAL A 40 16.90 -3.42 -5.78
CA VAL A 40 17.37 -2.55 -6.87
C VAL A 40 18.36 -3.28 -7.78
N ASP A 41 19.25 -4.10 -7.22
CA ASP A 41 20.19 -4.92 -7.98
C ASP A 41 19.48 -5.99 -8.84
N LEU A 42 18.29 -6.44 -8.41
CA LEU A 42 17.39 -7.29 -9.21
C LEU A 42 16.61 -6.51 -10.27
N GLY A 43 16.64 -5.17 -10.23
CA GLY A 43 15.92 -4.29 -11.15
C GLY A 43 14.49 -3.99 -10.70
N ILE A 44 14.21 -4.04 -9.40
CA ILE A 44 13.00 -3.49 -8.79
C ILE A 44 13.29 -2.03 -8.44
N ASP A 45 12.47 -1.11 -8.95
CA ASP A 45 12.65 0.33 -8.78
C ASP A 45 11.42 1.01 -8.15
N SER A 46 10.35 0.26 -7.91
CA SER A 46 9.11 0.76 -7.32
C SER A 46 8.77 0.02 -6.02
N PHE A 47 8.57 0.78 -4.94
CA PHE A 47 8.31 0.24 -3.60
C PHE A 47 7.10 0.89 -2.97
N LEU A 48 6.27 0.08 -2.27
CA LEU A 48 5.18 0.55 -1.43
C LEU A 48 5.57 0.38 0.04
N LEU A 49 5.81 1.49 0.71
CA LEU A 49 6.37 1.54 2.06
C LEU A 49 5.27 1.65 3.12
N PHE A 50 5.36 0.76 4.11
CA PHE A 50 4.58 0.77 5.35
C PHE A 50 5.51 1.01 6.54
N ILE A 51 5.16 1.97 7.41
CA ILE A 51 6.00 2.38 8.56
C ILE A 51 5.22 2.19 9.85
N THR A 52 5.83 1.48 10.80
CA THR A 52 5.21 1.14 12.07
C THR A 52 6.01 1.76 13.22
N PRO A 53 5.50 2.83 13.87
CA PRO A 53 6.11 3.38 15.06
C PRO A 53 5.89 2.44 16.27
N ASP A 54 6.76 2.52 17.28
CA ASP A 54 6.62 1.71 18.51
C ASP A 54 5.49 2.24 19.42
N THR A 55 5.27 3.54 19.40
CA THR A 55 4.26 4.18 20.24
C THR A 55 2.98 4.44 19.45
N LYS A 56 1.89 3.86 19.92
CA LYS A 56 0.55 4.18 19.41
C LYS A 56 -0.02 5.37 20.18
N THR A 57 -0.53 6.36 19.44
CA THR A 57 -1.02 7.62 20.03
C THR A 57 -2.15 8.23 19.20
N TRP A 58 -3.00 9.00 19.87
CA TRP A 58 -4.02 9.84 19.20
C TRP A 58 -3.48 11.19 18.71
N LEU A 59 -2.24 11.53 19.09
CA LEU A 59 -1.58 12.80 18.74
C LEU A 59 -0.18 12.53 18.15
N PRO A 60 -0.10 11.96 16.94
CA PRO A 60 1.19 11.65 16.31
C PRO A 60 1.93 12.90 15.82
N THR A 61 3.27 12.86 15.80
CA THR A 61 4.12 13.90 15.24
C THR A 61 4.65 13.57 13.83
N TRP A 62 4.55 12.33 13.42
CA TRP A 62 5.03 11.80 12.14
C TRP A 62 6.55 11.88 11.90
N ASP A 63 7.33 12.17 12.93
CA ASP A 63 8.78 12.39 12.79
C ASP A 63 9.52 11.11 12.37
N PHE A 64 9.14 9.96 12.96
CA PHE A 64 9.72 8.67 12.59
C PHE A 64 9.41 8.30 11.14
N GLN A 65 8.18 8.50 10.69
CA GLN A 65 7.78 8.24 9.30
C GLN A 65 8.56 9.11 8.32
N ALA A 66 8.72 10.39 8.62
CA ALA A 66 9.50 11.32 7.81
C ALA A 66 11.00 10.93 7.77
N GLU A 67 11.58 10.54 8.91
CA GLU A 67 12.98 10.10 9.00
C GLU A 67 13.24 8.88 8.11
N VAL A 68 12.36 7.87 8.17
CA VAL A 68 12.48 6.65 7.33
C VAL A 68 12.44 6.98 5.85
N VAL A 69 11.47 7.79 5.41
CA VAL A 69 11.34 8.20 4.00
C VAL A 69 12.55 8.97 3.54
N ASN A 70 13.00 9.95 4.33
CA ASN A 70 14.18 10.76 4.01
C ASN A 70 15.44 9.90 3.88
N LYS A 71 15.65 8.95 4.81
CA LYS A 71 16.79 8.03 4.78
C LYS A 71 16.80 7.16 3.53
N ILE A 72 15.65 6.61 3.14
CA ILE A 72 15.51 5.78 1.94
C ILE A 72 15.77 6.62 0.69
N LYS A 73 15.14 7.79 0.55
CA LYS A 73 15.27 8.64 -0.64
C LYS A 73 16.65 9.24 -0.80
N ASN A 74 17.33 9.59 0.29
CA ASN A 74 18.73 10.05 0.24
C ASN A 74 19.66 8.97 -0.28
N LYS A 75 19.42 7.69 0.07
CA LYS A 75 20.25 6.57 -0.39
C LYS A 75 19.88 6.13 -1.81
N PHE A 76 18.59 6.16 -2.16
CA PHE A 76 18.06 5.68 -3.43
C PHE A 76 17.21 6.76 -4.12
N PRO A 77 17.81 7.85 -4.63
CA PRO A 77 17.06 8.98 -5.19
C PRO A 77 16.26 8.62 -6.45
N LYS A 78 16.61 7.53 -7.13
CA LYS A 78 16.00 7.15 -8.43
C LYS A 78 14.82 6.17 -8.30
N ILE A 79 14.64 5.52 -7.13
CA ILE A 79 13.49 4.63 -6.95
C ILE A 79 12.20 5.44 -6.87
N GLN A 80 11.09 4.85 -7.28
CA GLN A 80 9.76 5.35 -6.96
C GLN A 80 9.35 4.85 -5.57
N LEU A 81 9.25 5.77 -4.62
CA LEU A 81 8.84 5.47 -3.25
C LEU A 81 7.39 5.91 -3.03
N ILE A 82 6.48 4.94 -3.06
CA ILE A 82 5.08 5.11 -2.74
C ILE A 82 4.94 4.89 -1.23
N VAL A 83 4.33 5.82 -0.50
CA VAL A 83 4.22 5.72 0.96
C VAL A 83 2.76 5.64 1.38
N ASP A 84 2.42 4.62 2.18
CA ASP A 84 1.09 4.45 2.74
C ASP A 84 0.73 5.63 3.67
N VAL A 85 -0.40 6.29 3.38
CA VAL A 85 -0.96 7.38 4.20
C VAL A 85 -2.12 6.81 4.99
N CYS A 86 -1.84 6.32 6.19
CA CYS A 86 -2.79 5.59 7.02
C CYS A 86 -2.54 5.80 8.50
N LEU A 87 -3.59 5.74 9.30
CA LEU A 87 -3.49 5.87 10.75
C LEU A 87 -3.37 4.52 11.49
N CYS A 88 -3.56 3.39 10.79
CA CYS A 88 -3.77 2.09 11.42
C CYS A 88 -2.58 1.54 12.21
N SER A 89 -1.34 1.85 11.82
CA SER A 89 -0.13 1.47 12.59
C SER A 89 0.20 2.45 13.72
N THR A 90 -0.49 3.59 13.77
CA THR A 90 -0.20 4.69 14.71
C THR A 90 -1.28 4.85 15.77
N LEU A 91 -2.56 4.70 15.41
CA LEU A 91 -3.65 4.83 16.38
C LEU A 91 -3.74 3.63 17.33
N PRO A 92 -4.11 3.84 18.61
CA PRO A 92 -4.26 2.77 19.58
C PRO A 92 -5.28 1.70 19.21
N ASP A 93 -6.35 2.08 18.49
CA ASP A 93 -7.42 1.18 18.06
C ASP A 93 -7.13 0.41 16.76
N GLY A 94 -6.01 0.70 16.07
CA GLY A 94 -5.59 0.03 14.86
C GLY A 94 -6.45 0.29 13.61
N HIS A 95 -7.34 1.29 13.66
CA HIS A 95 -8.14 1.70 12.51
C HIS A 95 -7.38 2.63 11.56
N CYS A 96 -7.76 2.61 10.27
CA CYS A 96 -7.14 3.49 9.26
C CYS A 96 -7.56 4.96 9.41
N ARG A 97 -8.51 5.24 10.28
CA ARG A 97 -9.08 6.55 10.55
C ARG A 97 -9.62 6.61 11.99
N VAL A 98 -9.82 7.80 12.52
CA VAL A 98 -10.52 8.00 13.79
C VAL A 98 -12.00 7.75 13.54
N ILE A 99 -12.55 6.71 14.18
CA ILE A 99 -13.95 6.33 14.00
C ILE A 99 -14.86 7.45 14.51
N ASP A 100 -15.94 7.73 13.76
CA ASP A 100 -16.94 8.76 14.05
C ASP A 100 -16.42 10.21 14.11
N LYS A 101 -15.15 10.45 13.68
CA LYS A 101 -14.55 11.78 13.62
C LYS A 101 -13.85 11.99 12.26
N PRO A 102 -14.60 12.15 11.16
CA PRO A 102 -14.04 12.28 9.82
C PRO A 102 -13.07 13.46 9.69
N ASP A 103 -13.41 14.64 10.21
CA ASP A 103 -12.54 15.83 10.13
C ASP A 103 -11.21 15.63 10.87
N THR A 104 -11.22 14.96 12.03
CA THR A 104 -10.00 14.63 12.76
C THR A 104 -9.14 13.67 11.94
N SER A 105 -9.75 12.65 11.32
CA SER A 105 -9.05 11.72 10.43
C SER A 105 -8.40 12.43 9.26
N GLU A 106 -9.14 13.29 8.57
CA GLU A 106 -8.68 14.02 7.40
C GLU A 106 -7.52 14.94 7.76
N ASN A 107 -7.60 15.71 8.85
CA ASN A 107 -6.52 16.56 9.31
C ASN A 107 -5.23 15.79 9.62
N LEU A 108 -5.32 14.67 10.34
CA LEU A 108 -4.17 13.80 10.64
C LEU A 108 -3.54 13.20 9.38
N LEU A 109 -4.35 12.80 8.41
CA LEU A 109 -3.87 12.24 7.14
C LEU A 109 -3.24 13.30 6.24
N ILE A 110 -3.77 14.52 6.24
CA ILE A 110 -3.16 15.67 5.53
C ILE A 110 -1.81 16.02 6.15
N ASP A 111 -1.73 16.10 7.48
CA ASP A 111 -0.48 16.42 8.17
C ASP A 111 0.58 15.32 7.91
N LEU A 112 0.19 14.05 7.92
CA LEU A 112 1.06 12.96 7.51
C LEU A 112 1.52 13.13 6.06
N GLY A 113 0.60 13.38 5.13
CA GLY A 113 0.91 13.57 3.71
C GLY A 113 1.93 14.70 3.47
N ARG A 114 1.77 15.84 4.13
CA ARG A 114 2.72 16.99 4.06
C ARG A 114 4.11 16.62 4.61
N LYS A 115 4.16 15.89 5.73
CA LYS A 115 5.42 15.41 6.31
C LYS A 115 6.13 14.44 5.36
N LEU A 116 5.40 13.49 4.78
CA LEU A 116 5.95 12.53 3.82
C LEU A 116 6.42 13.20 2.52
N GLU A 117 5.67 14.18 2.00
CA GLU A 117 6.09 15.01 0.87
C GLU A 117 7.42 15.70 1.14
N THR A 118 7.52 16.38 2.29
CA THR A 118 8.75 17.08 2.71
C THR A 118 9.92 16.13 2.88
N ALA A 119 9.66 14.90 3.35
CA ALA A 119 10.67 13.85 3.51
C ALA A 119 11.13 13.22 2.19
N GLY A 120 10.43 13.47 1.07
CA GLY A 120 10.83 13.02 -0.27
C GLY A 120 10.03 11.86 -0.84
N ALA A 121 8.87 11.51 -0.28
CA ALA A 121 7.96 10.55 -0.92
C ALA A 121 7.65 10.98 -2.37
N ASP A 122 7.58 10.01 -3.30
CA ASP A 122 7.22 10.30 -4.69
C ASP A 122 5.70 10.25 -4.89
N VAL A 123 5.04 9.27 -4.29
CA VAL A 123 3.59 9.06 -4.37
C VAL A 123 3.02 8.86 -2.96
N LEU A 124 1.89 9.51 -2.67
CA LEU A 124 1.14 9.34 -1.43
C LEU A 124 0.00 8.34 -1.65
N ALA A 125 -0.11 7.31 -0.82
CA ALA A 125 -1.08 6.24 -1.00
C ALA A 125 -2.10 6.19 0.16
N PRO A 126 -3.17 7.05 0.16
CA PRO A 126 -4.18 7.04 1.19
C PRO A 126 -4.96 5.73 1.20
N SER A 127 -4.92 5.03 2.33
CA SER A 127 -5.56 3.73 2.49
C SER A 127 -6.71 3.72 3.51
N ASP A 128 -7.15 4.88 3.96
CA ASP A 128 -8.24 5.05 4.92
C ASP A 128 -9.64 4.87 4.34
N MET A 129 -9.78 5.00 3.00
CA MET A 129 -11.05 5.04 2.28
C MET A 129 -12.00 6.17 2.71
N GLY A 130 -11.41 7.32 3.07
CA GLY A 130 -12.18 8.51 3.40
C GLY A 130 -12.80 9.19 2.17
N ASP A 131 -13.95 9.83 2.38
CA ASP A 131 -14.70 10.45 1.28
C ASP A 131 -13.96 11.62 0.63
N ASN A 132 -13.10 12.32 1.38
CA ASN A 132 -12.40 13.52 0.92
C ASN A 132 -10.87 13.41 0.99
N THR A 133 -10.31 12.34 1.56
CA THR A 133 -8.85 12.23 1.80
C THR A 133 -8.04 12.42 0.52
N VAL A 134 -8.46 11.81 -0.58
CA VAL A 134 -7.79 11.96 -1.89
C VAL A 134 -7.83 13.41 -2.36
N ARG A 135 -9.01 14.06 -2.35
CA ARG A 135 -9.17 15.47 -2.72
C ARG A 135 -8.28 16.38 -1.89
N ASN A 136 -8.32 16.17 -0.57
CA ASN A 136 -7.59 17.03 0.36
C ASN A 136 -6.07 16.87 0.19
N LEU A 137 -5.54 15.65 0.01
CA LEU A 137 -4.14 15.43 -0.29
C LEU A 137 -3.72 16.09 -1.61
N LYS A 138 -4.55 16.01 -2.65
CA LYS A 138 -4.29 16.68 -3.95
C LYS A 138 -4.29 18.20 -3.85
N GLN A 139 -5.03 18.79 -2.91
CA GLN A 139 -5.06 20.23 -2.68
C GLN A 139 -3.90 20.70 -1.81
N GLU A 140 -3.48 19.89 -0.84
CA GLU A 140 -2.56 20.25 0.22
C GLU A 140 -1.12 19.79 -0.01
N THR A 141 -0.89 18.95 -1.04
CA THR A 141 0.44 18.48 -1.46
C THR A 141 0.60 18.59 -2.98
N LYS A 142 1.85 18.53 -3.45
CA LYS A 142 2.19 18.52 -4.89
C LYS A 142 2.47 17.13 -5.42
N LYS A 143 2.23 16.10 -4.60
CA LYS A 143 2.55 14.71 -4.95
C LYS A 143 1.44 14.04 -5.74
N GLU A 144 1.82 13.01 -6.46
CA GLU A 144 0.87 12.07 -7.02
C GLU A 144 0.17 11.30 -5.90
N VAL A 145 -1.09 10.94 -6.11
CA VAL A 145 -1.91 10.22 -5.14
C VAL A 145 -2.40 8.90 -5.73
N MET A 146 -2.04 7.79 -5.07
CA MET A 146 -2.49 6.44 -5.37
C MET A 146 -3.60 6.05 -4.39
N ALA A 147 -4.87 6.14 -4.82
CA ALA A 147 -6.01 5.90 -3.97
C ALA A 147 -6.34 4.40 -3.85
N TYR A 148 -6.44 3.91 -2.61
CA TYR A 148 -6.88 2.54 -2.36
C TYR A 148 -8.39 2.40 -2.42
N VAL A 149 -8.85 1.36 -3.13
CA VAL A 149 -10.22 0.85 -3.00
C VAL A 149 -10.14 -0.57 -2.44
N LYS A 150 -10.78 -0.80 -1.28
CA LYS A 150 -10.57 -2.02 -0.48
C LYS A 150 -11.88 -2.72 -0.14
N TRP A 151 -11.92 -4.02 -0.39
CA TRP A 151 -12.89 -4.90 0.22
C TRP A 151 -12.60 -5.11 1.71
N ARG A 152 -13.63 -5.24 2.51
CA ARG A 152 -13.56 -5.66 3.92
C ARG A 152 -13.29 -7.16 3.99
N SER A 153 -12.05 -7.55 3.68
CA SER A 153 -11.62 -8.93 3.57
C SER A 153 -10.94 -9.44 4.84
N VAL A 154 -10.92 -10.76 5.00
CA VAL A 154 -10.13 -11.48 6.01
C VAL A 154 -8.72 -11.81 5.52
N PHE A 155 -8.41 -11.61 4.25
CA PHE A 155 -7.15 -11.98 3.60
C PHE A 155 -5.95 -11.07 3.90
N TYR A 156 -6.01 -10.31 5.00
CA TYR A 156 -4.96 -9.35 5.41
C TYR A 156 -4.16 -9.80 6.63
N SER A 157 -4.13 -11.10 7.00
CA SER A 157 -3.61 -11.56 8.29
C SER A 157 -2.15 -11.16 8.53
N SER A 158 -1.21 -11.65 7.72
CA SER A 158 0.22 -11.34 7.87
C SER A 158 0.55 -9.86 7.68
N PHE A 159 -0.19 -9.16 6.80
CA PHE A 159 -0.05 -7.70 6.69
C PHE A 159 -0.33 -7.01 8.02
N ARG A 160 -1.38 -7.43 8.75
CA ARG A 160 -1.74 -6.83 10.04
C ARG A 160 -0.65 -7.02 11.07
N ASP A 161 -0.01 -8.19 11.07
CA ASP A 161 1.09 -8.50 11.98
C ASP A 161 2.31 -7.62 11.67
N LEU A 162 2.67 -7.47 10.38
CA LEU A 162 3.80 -6.63 9.96
C LEU A 162 3.55 -5.14 10.23
N ALA A 163 2.36 -4.66 9.90
CA ALA A 163 1.96 -3.25 10.07
C ALA A 163 1.46 -2.94 11.49
N GLN A 164 1.37 -3.94 12.38
CA GLN A 164 0.76 -3.79 13.72
C GLN A 164 -0.62 -3.12 13.69
N SER A 165 -1.41 -3.46 12.68
CA SER A 165 -2.70 -2.86 12.37
C SER A 165 -3.83 -3.84 12.66
N SER A 166 -4.22 -3.97 13.91
CA SER A 166 -5.31 -4.86 14.35
C SER A 166 -6.51 -4.02 14.84
N PRO A 167 -7.48 -3.71 13.95
CA PRO A 167 -8.64 -2.94 14.33
C PRO A 167 -9.45 -3.62 15.44
N THR A 168 -9.84 -2.86 16.45
CA THR A 168 -10.58 -3.35 17.63
C THR A 168 -12.07 -3.54 17.37
N SER A 169 -12.59 -3.04 16.25
CA SER A 169 -14.00 -3.14 15.86
C SER A 169 -14.17 -3.39 14.35
N GLY A 170 -15.40 -3.45 13.87
CA GLY A 170 -15.71 -3.58 12.44
C GLY A 170 -15.16 -2.42 11.62
N ARG A 171 -14.73 -2.70 10.38
CA ARG A 171 -14.17 -1.72 9.45
C ARG A 171 -15.25 -1.22 8.49
N SER A 172 -16.20 -0.45 9.01
CA SER A 172 -17.36 0.05 8.25
C SER A 172 -17.01 0.91 7.04
N TYR A 173 -15.81 1.54 7.07
CA TYR A 173 -15.27 2.34 5.96
C TYR A 173 -14.70 1.51 4.80
N GLN A 174 -14.60 0.19 4.93
CA GLN A 174 -14.22 -0.71 3.84
C GLN A 174 -15.48 -1.32 3.21
N LEU A 175 -15.44 -1.54 1.90
CA LEU A 175 -16.57 -2.08 1.16
C LEU A 175 -16.92 -3.50 1.60
N PRO A 176 -18.19 -3.83 1.85
CA PRO A 176 -18.62 -5.21 2.01
C PRO A 176 -18.30 -6.03 0.76
N VAL A 177 -17.81 -7.26 0.92
CA VAL A 177 -17.37 -8.11 -0.22
C VAL A 177 -18.51 -8.53 -1.16
N ASP A 178 -19.73 -8.39 -0.74
CA ASP A 178 -20.96 -8.66 -1.49
C ASP A 178 -21.57 -7.41 -2.18
N ASN A 179 -20.91 -6.25 -2.07
CA ASN A 179 -21.37 -5.02 -2.72
C ASN A 179 -20.98 -5.01 -4.22
N ALA A 180 -21.90 -5.39 -5.08
CA ALA A 180 -21.67 -5.59 -6.53
C ALA A 180 -21.08 -4.38 -7.28
N PHE A 181 -21.29 -3.16 -6.82
CA PHE A 181 -20.89 -1.94 -7.54
C PHE A 181 -19.95 -1.02 -6.72
N GLY A 182 -19.70 -1.34 -5.46
CA GLY A 182 -18.97 -0.47 -4.54
C GLY A 182 -17.56 -0.14 -5.01
N MET A 183 -16.82 -1.11 -5.55
CA MET A 183 -15.48 -0.94 -6.05
C MET A 183 -15.42 0.05 -7.22
N VAL A 184 -16.30 -0.13 -8.21
CA VAL A 184 -16.37 0.74 -9.39
C VAL A 184 -16.81 2.16 -9.01
N ALA A 185 -17.84 2.28 -8.15
CA ALA A 185 -18.34 3.57 -7.67
C ALA A 185 -17.26 4.36 -6.92
N THR A 186 -16.53 3.70 -5.98
CA THR A 186 -15.46 4.33 -5.21
C THR A 186 -14.27 4.72 -6.09
N ALA A 187 -13.88 3.87 -7.05
CA ALA A 187 -12.82 4.20 -8.00
C ALA A 187 -13.17 5.46 -8.83
N ASN A 188 -14.42 5.57 -9.30
CA ASN A 188 -14.91 6.76 -10.01
C ASN A 188 -14.93 8.01 -9.12
N GLN A 189 -15.34 7.87 -7.86
CA GLN A 189 -15.26 8.95 -6.87
C GLN A 189 -13.82 9.48 -6.73
N TYR A 190 -12.85 8.61 -6.52
CA TYR A 190 -11.44 9.02 -6.36
C TYR A 190 -10.85 9.60 -7.64
N LYS A 191 -11.22 9.08 -8.82
CA LYS A 191 -10.88 9.72 -10.09
C LYS A 191 -11.42 11.15 -10.17
N SER A 192 -12.67 11.40 -9.75
CA SER A 192 -13.26 12.74 -9.72
C SER A 192 -12.52 13.68 -8.75
N GLN A 193 -11.89 13.14 -7.73
CA GLN A 193 -11.04 13.84 -6.76
C GLN A 193 -9.58 14.03 -7.23
N LYS A 194 -9.29 13.67 -8.48
CA LYS A 194 -7.97 13.82 -9.12
C LYS A 194 -6.90 12.85 -8.61
N ALA A 195 -7.30 11.64 -8.16
CA ALA A 195 -6.33 10.58 -7.97
C ALA A 195 -5.53 10.34 -9.27
N ASP A 196 -4.23 10.11 -9.13
CA ASP A 196 -3.34 9.81 -10.27
C ASP A 196 -3.31 8.30 -10.57
N TYR A 197 -3.49 7.47 -9.52
CA TYR A 197 -3.54 6.00 -9.61
C TYR A 197 -4.68 5.47 -8.73
N ILE A 198 -5.26 4.34 -9.14
CA ILE A 198 -6.18 3.56 -8.32
C ILE A 198 -5.57 2.18 -8.05
N ILE A 199 -5.63 1.72 -6.80
CA ILE A 199 -5.20 0.38 -6.42
C ILE A 199 -6.34 -0.39 -5.76
N LEU A 200 -6.66 -1.57 -6.30
CA LEU A 200 -7.74 -2.43 -5.83
C LEU A 200 -7.19 -3.57 -4.96
N LYS A 201 -7.85 -3.86 -3.85
CA LYS A 201 -7.35 -4.77 -2.81
C LYS A 201 -8.50 -5.56 -2.15
N PRO A 202 -8.43 -6.91 -2.01
CA PRO A 202 -7.46 -7.85 -2.58
C PRO A 202 -7.53 -8.00 -4.10
N ALA A 203 -6.45 -8.50 -4.71
CA ALA A 203 -6.31 -8.63 -6.16
C ALA A 203 -7.31 -9.62 -6.78
N GLN A 204 -7.39 -10.85 -6.26
CA GLN A 204 -8.27 -11.89 -6.80
C GLN A 204 -9.75 -11.52 -6.65
N HIS A 205 -10.12 -10.88 -5.53
CA HIS A 205 -11.49 -10.42 -5.29
C HIS A 205 -11.92 -9.32 -6.26
N SER A 206 -10.97 -8.64 -6.92
CA SER A 206 -11.22 -7.44 -7.74
C SER A 206 -11.04 -7.69 -9.24
N LEU A 207 -10.93 -8.95 -9.70
CA LEU A 207 -10.70 -9.28 -11.11
C LEU A 207 -11.83 -8.83 -12.03
N ASN A 208 -13.07 -8.93 -11.60
CA ASN A 208 -14.21 -8.43 -12.37
C ASN A 208 -14.24 -6.90 -12.39
N ASP A 209 -13.96 -6.30 -11.23
CA ASP A 209 -14.01 -4.84 -11.07
C ASP A 209 -12.95 -4.12 -11.90
N ILE A 210 -11.72 -4.65 -11.93
CA ILE A 210 -10.64 -3.99 -12.69
C ILE A 210 -10.97 -3.90 -14.18
N SER A 211 -11.57 -4.93 -14.76
CA SER A 211 -11.96 -4.92 -16.18
C SER A 211 -13.03 -3.84 -16.45
N LEU A 212 -14.00 -3.70 -15.56
CA LEU A 212 -15.05 -2.67 -15.65
C LEU A 212 -14.50 -1.26 -15.44
N ILE A 213 -13.60 -1.08 -14.47
CA ILE A 213 -12.96 0.21 -14.20
C ILE A 213 -12.10 0.62 -15.38
N ARG A 214 -11.28 -0.28 -15.91
CA ARG A 214 -10.38 0.00 -17.04
C ARG A 214 -11.11 0.37 -18.32
N SER A 215 -12.29 -0.18 -18.57
CA SER A 215 -13.11 0.19 -19.74
C SER A 215 -13.59 1.64 -19.72
N ASN A 216 -13.62 2.27 -18.54
CA ASN A 216 -14.17 3.62 -18.32
C ASN A 216 -13.19 4.62 -17.70
N MET A 217 -11.91 4.21 -17.50
CA MET A 217 -10.94 5.01 -16.78
C MET A 217 -9.57 5.01 -17.48
N TYR A 218 -9.03 6.21 -17.74
CA TYR A 218 -7.74 6.38 -18.44
C TYR A 218 -6.53 6.46 -17.48
N ILE A 219 -6.74 6.72 -16.19
CA ILE A 219 -5.64 6.71 -15.22
C ILE A 219 -5.18 5.27 -14.94
N PRO A 220 -3.91 5.05 -14.55
CA PRO A 220 -3.42 3.72 -14.21
C PRO A 220 -4.21 3.09 -13.06
N VAL A 221 -4.61 1.83 -13.25
CA VAL A 221 -5.27 1.02 -12.23
C VAL A 221 -4.45 -0.23 -12.00
N GLY A 222 -4.19 -0.54 -10.75
CA GLY A 222 -3.43 -1.73 -10.35
C GLY A 222 -4.14 -2.58 -9.32
N LEU A 223 -3.52 -3.70 -9.04
CA LEU A 223 -4.01 -4.68 -8.06
C LEU A 223 -3.00 -4.83 -6.92
N TYR A 224 -3.48 -5.11 -5.72
CA TYR A 224 -2.65 -5.54 -4.61
C TYR A 224 -2.95 -6.99 -4.26
N GLN A 225 -2.03 -7.89 -4.59
CA GLN A 225 -2.03 -9.25 -4.10
C GLN A 225 -1.68 -9.25 -2.61
N VAL A 226 -2.68 -9.46 -1.77
CA VAL A 226 -2.53 -9.33 -0.32
C VAL A 226 -1.91 -10.57 0.31
N SER A 227 -1.58 -10.48 1.60
CA SER A 227 -0.76 -11.48 2.30
C SER A 227 -1.27 -12.91 2.18
N ASP A 228 -2.58 -13.13 2.33
CA ASP A 228 -3.12 -14.48 2.33
C ASP A 228 -3.35 -15.01 0.89
N GLU A 229 -3.55 -14.11 -0.09
CA GLU A 229 -3.50 -14.49 -1.50
C GLU A 229 -2.10 -14.98 -1.89
N TYR A 230 -1.04 -14.27 -1.45
CA TYR A 230 0.35 -14.66 -1.72
C TYR A 230 0.71 -15.97 -1.03
N ARG A 231 0.41 -16.11 0.27
CA ARG A 231 0.69 -17.33 1.04
C ARG A 231 -0.06 -18.57 0.54
N GLY A 232 -1.24 -18.37 -0.03
CA GLY A 232 -2.06 -19.46 -0.58
C GLY A 232 -1.53 -20.07 -1.87
N LEU A 233 -0.51 -19.46 -2.49
CA LEU A 233 0.05 -19.96 -3.74
C LEU A 233 1.13 -21.00 -3.48
N PRO A 234 1.01 -22.23 -4.05
CA PRO A 234 1.91 -23.33 -3.73
C PRO A 234 3.31 -23.20 -4.35
N SER A 235 3.50 -22.38 -5.38
CA SER A 235 4.80 -22.24 -6.05
C SER A 235 4.93 -20.91 -6.82
N LEU A 236 6.16 -20.60 -7.24
CA LEU A 236 6.47 -19.45 -8.12
C LEU A 236 5.69 -19.51 -9.45
N GLN A 237 5.49 -20.70 -10.03
CA GLN A 237 4.73 -20.86 -11.27
C GLN A 237 3.28 -20.38 -11.11
N HIS A 238 2.63 -20.65 -9.98
CA HIS A 238 1.29 -20.15 -9.69
C HIS A 238 1.28 -18.61 -9.56
N GLN A 239 2.32 -18.03 -8.99
CA GLN A 239 2.45 -16.57 -8.89
C GLN A 239 2.63 -15.93 -10.27
N ILE A 240 3.45 -16.53 -11.14
CA ILE A 240 3.68 -16.07 -12.51
C ILE A 240 2.39 -16.14 -13.32
N GLU A 241 1.68 -17.27 -13.24
CA GLU A 241 0.40 -17.44 -13.93
C GLU A 241 -0.63 -16.41 -13.48
N LEU A 242 -0.78 -16.19 -12.17
CA LEU A 242 -1.68 -15.15 -11.66
C LEU A 242 -1.24 -13.74 -12.08
N CYS A 243 0.06 -13.46 -12.13
CA CYS A 243 0.59 -12.20 -12.63
C CYS A 243 0.15 -11.95 -14.09
N GLN A 244 0.16 -13.00 -14.94
CA GLN A 244 -0.33 -12.94 -16.31
C GLN A 244 -1.85 -12.73 -16.36
N VAL A 245 -2.62 -13.38 -15.47
CA VAL A 245 -4.07 -13.18 -15.34
C VAL A 245 -4.38 -11.74 -14.94
N TYR A 246 -3.70 -11.17 -13.96
CA TYR A 246 -3.87 -9.78 -13.53
C TYR A 246 -3.57 -8.80 -14.67
N ARG A 247 -2.48 -9.03 -15.41
CA ARG A 247 -2.15 -8.23 -16.60
C ARG A 247 -3.24 -8.30 -17.66
N ARG A 248 -3.73 -9.51 -17.98
CA ARG A 248 -4.82 -9.74 -18.93
C ARG A 248 -6.11 -9.07 -18.51
N SER A 249 -6.40 -9.01 -17.21
CA SER A 249 -7.57 -8.33 -16.65
C SER A 249 -7.49 -6.81 -16.71
N GLY A 250 -6.36 -6.24 -17.14
CA GLY A 250 -6.19 -4.80 -17.36
C GLY A 250 -5.34 -4.08 -16.32
N ALA A 251 -4.68 -4.79 -15.38
CA ALA A 251 -3.79 -4.17 -14.40
C ALA A 251 -2.59 -3.50 -15.08
N ASN A 252 -2.34 -2.23 -14.76
CA ASN A 252 -1.15 -1.49 -15.16
C ASN A 252 0.05 -1.80 -14.26
N PHE A 253 -0.20 -2.03 -12.98
CA PHE A 253 0.80 -2.41 -11.99
C PHE A 253 0.25 -3.45 -11.01
N LEU A 254 1.15 -4.18 -10.36
CA LEU A 254 0.84 -5.17 -9.35
C LEU A 254 1.73 -4.95 -8.12
N VAL A 255 1.11 -4.69 -6.99
CA VAL A 255 1.78 -4.79 -5.69
C VAL A 255 1.72 -6.25 -5.24
N THR A 256 2.88 -6.88 -5.03
CA THR A 256 2.97 -8.28 -4.63
C THR A 256 4.21 -8.56 -3.79
N TYR A 257 4.09 -9.42 -2.81
CA TYR A 257 5.20 -9.93 -2.00
C TYR A 257 6.16 -10.80 -2.82
N GLY A 258 5.72 -11.31 -3.95
CA GLY A 258 6.51 -12.12 -4.90
C GLY A 258 7.21 -11.30 -6.00
N ALA A 259 7.26 -9.96 -5.90
CA ALA A 259 7.87 -9.14 -6.95
C ALA A 259 9.33 -9.53 -7.24
N ARG A 260 10.11 -9.89 -6.22
CA ARG A 260 11.51 -10.34 -6.33
C ARG A 260 11.62 -11.62 -7.15
N ASP A 261 10.88 -12.64 -6.75
CA ASP A 261 10.92 -13.97 -7.37
C ASP A 261 10.45 -13.92 -8.84
N ILE A 262 9.39 -13.15 -9.09
CA ILE A 262 8.87 -12.93 -10.45
C ILE A 262 9.90 -12.18 -11.30
N LYS A 263 10.56 -11.15 -10.76
CA LYS A 263 11.53 -10.35 -11.48
C LYS A 263 12.80 -11.16 -11.80
N GLU A 264 13.26 -11.98 -10.86
CA GLU A 264 14.39 -12.87 -11.06
C GLU A 264 14.11 -13.90 -12.15
N HIS A 265 12.92 -14.50 -12.15
CA HIS A 265 12.47 -15.41 -13.21
C HIS A 265 12.50 -14.72 -14.59
N TRP A 266 11.94 -13.52 -14.72
CA TRP A 266 11.90 -12.79 -16.01
C TRP A 266 13.28 -12.32 -16.51
N ARG A 267 14.31 -12.31 -15.66
CA ARG A 267 15.68 -12.03 -16.10
C ARG A 267 16.39 -13.26 -16.65
N ASN A 268 15.93 -14.44 -16.29
CA ASN A 268 16.55 -15.73 -16.65
C ASN A 268 15.87 -16.40 -17.85
N ASP A 269 14.69 -15.92 -18.25
CA ASP A 269 13.96 -16.31 -19.49
C ASP A 269 14.27 -15.33 -20.63
#